data_11138c0c8a7f9c26651d5b49a7ec9d12
#
_entry.id   11138c0c8a7f9c26651d5b49a7ec9d12
#
_cell.length_a   1.000
_cell.length_b   1.000
_cell.length_c   1.000
_cell.angle_alpha   90.00
_cell.angle_beta   90.00
_cell.angle_gamma   90.00
#
_symmetry.space_group_name_H-M   'P 1'
#
loop_
_entity.id
_entity.type
_entity.pdbx_description
1 polymer ?
#
loop_
_entity_poly.entity_id
_entity_poly.type
_entity_poly.pdbx_seq_one_letter_code
_entity_poly.pdbx_strand_id
1 'polypeptide(L)'
;MERNEKIENKIKELSAEFLSREGNKTSLINVAHATCSPDMKRATIYITVLPIDKEKTALEFAKRKRGELRGFIKKNMPVKIIPFLDIAIDLGEKNRQKIDELLRNS
;
A
#
# COMPACT_ATOMS: atom_id res chain seq x y z
N MET A 1 12.68 16.78 0.93
CA MET A 1 12.31 16.00 -0.25
C MET A 1 12.92 14.62 -0.22
N GLU A 2 14.25 14.52 -0.29
CA GLU A 2 14.94 13.24 -0.23
C GLU A 2 14.59 12.46 1.03
N ARG A 3 14.41 13.16 2.12
CA ARG A 3 14.06 12.59 3.41
C ARG A 3 12.72 11.88 3.37
N ASN A 4 11.72 12.50 2.72
CA ASN A 4 10.39 11.89 2.59
C ASN A 4 10.43 10.68 1.67
N GLU A 5 11.20 10.73 0.60
CA GLU A 5 11.34 9.59 -0.31
C GLU A 5 11.92 8.37 0.38
N LYS A 6 12.93 8.54 1.22
CA LYS A 6 13.53 7.42 1.95
C LYS A 6 12.52 6.79 2.89
N ILE A 7 11.74 7.61 3.59
CA ILE A 7 10.73 7.12 4.51
C ILE A 7 9.60 6.45 3.74
N GLU A 8 9.16 7.05 2.64
CA GLU A 8 8.13 6.47 1.79
C GLU A 8 8.56 5.11 1.24
N ASN A 9 9.78 5.01 0.77
CA ASN A 9 10.31 3.76 0.24
C ASN A 9 10.40 2.69 1.34
N LYS A 10 10.81 3.09 2.54
CA LYS A 10 10.90 2.15 3.65
C LYS A 10 9.53 1.66 4.08
N ILE A 11 8.55 2.56 4.14
CA ILE A 11 7.17 2.20 4.45
C ILE A 11 6.64 1.24 3.38
N LYS A 12 6.91 1.53 2.11
CA LYS A 12 6.52 0.66 1.00
C LYS A 12 7.09 -0.75 1.18
N GLU A 13 8.39 -0.85 1.42
CA GLU A 13 9.07 -2.13 1.59
C GLU A 13 8.50 -2.94 2.76
N LEU A 14 8.34 -2.27 3.90
CA LEU A 14 7.83 -2.94 5.10
C LEU A 14 6.37 -3.34 4.94
N SER A 15 5.58 -2.50 4.30
CA SER A 15 4.17 -2.80 4.03
C SER A 15 4.04 -3.98 3.08
N ALA A 16 4.87 -4.04 2.05
CA ALA A 16 4.88 -5.16 1.11
C ALA A 16 5.22 -6.46 1.83
N GLU A 17 6.24 -6.43 2.68
CA GLU A 17 6.64 -7.58 3.46
C GLU A 17 5.53 -8.05 4.40
N PHE A 18 4.95 -7.10 5.13
CA PHE A 18 3.88 -7.41 6.09
C PHE A 18 2.66 -8.02 5.39
N LEU A 19 2.19 -7.37 4.34
CA LEU A 19 1.00 -7.85 3.63
C LEU A 19 1.24 -9.16 2.91
N SER A 20 2.46 -9.41 2.48
CA SER A 20 2.84 -10.69 1.89
C SER A 20 2.70 -11.83 2.90
N ARG A 21 3.11 -11.60 4.14
CA ARG A 21 3.01 -12.59 5.21
C ARG A 21 1.57 -12.80 5.68
N GLU A 22 0.84 -11.69 5.83
CA GLU A 22 -0.49 -11.70 6.42
C GLU A 22 -1.60 -11.87 5.39
N GLY A 23 -1.27 -11.75 4.10
CA GLY A 23 -2.26 -11.83 3.04
C GLY A 23 -2.97 -13.17 2.99
N ASN A 24 -4.24 -13.14 2.62
CA ASN A 24 -4.98 -14.38 2.48
C ASN A 24 -4.65 -15.04 1.12
N LYS A 25 -5.00 -16.31 1.01
CA LYS A 25 -4.66 -17.11 -0.17
C LYS A 25 -5.60 -16.87 -1.36
N THR A 26 -6.65 -16.08 -1.18
CA THR A 26 -7.67 -15.88 -2.20
C THR A 26 -7.39 -14.69 -3.10
N SER A 27 -6.42 -13.84 -2.72
CA SER A 27 -6.07 -12.69 -3.55
C SER A 27 -4.59 -12.34 -3.37
N LEU A 28 -4.02 -11.74 -4.39
CA LEU A 28 -2.66 -11.23 -4.35
C LEU A 28 -2.70 -9.72 -4.15
N ILE A 29 -2.14 -9.27 -3.04
CA ILE A 29 -2.04 -7.85 -2.71
C ILE A 29 -0.61 -7.39 -2.99
N ASN A 30 -0.47 -6.41 -3.86
CA ASN A 30 0.82 -5.84 -4.20
C ASN A 30 0.86 -4.37 -3.75
N VAL A 31 1.93 -3.98 -3.07
CA VAL A 31 2.11 -2.58 -2.67
C VAL A 31 2.79 -1.84 -3.80
N ALA A 32 2.06 -0.93 -4.45
CA ALA A 32 2.57 -0.18 -5.58
C ALA A 32 3.52 0.93 -5.14
N HIS A 33 3.08 1.73 -4.18
CA HIS A 33 3.92 2.79 -3.61
C HIS A 33 3.30 3.30 -2.31
N ALA A 34 4.03 4.18 -1.63
CA ALA A 34 3.56 4.84 -0.43
C ALA A 34 3.91 6.32 -0.51
N THR A 35 3.05 7.16 0.04
CA THR A 35 3.29 8.60 0.11
C THR A 35 3.14 9.07 1.54
N CYS A 36 3.87 10.13 1.90
CA CYS A 36 3.75 10.76 3.20
C CYS A 36 3.33 12.21 3.02
N SER A 37 2.53 12.72 3.95
CA SER A 37 2.23 14.14 3.97
C SER A 37 3.48 14.94 4.31
N PRO A 38 3.56 16.23 3.91
CA PRO A 38 4.75 17.06 4.19
C PRO A 38 5.08 17.15 5.68
N ASP A 39 4.08 17.11 6.54
CA ASP A 39 4.28 17.18 8.01
C ASP A 39 4.56 15.81 8.62
N MET A 40 4.62 14.76 7.82
CA MET A 40 4.90 13.38 8.24
C MET A 40 3.87 12.81 9.21
N LYS A 41 2.68 13.39 9.25
CA LYS A 41 1.62 12.92 10.15
C LYS A 41 0.75 11.83 9.53
N ARG A 42 0.70 11.77 8.21
CA ARG A 42 -0.09 10.76 7.49
C ARG A 42 0.73 10.13 6.38
N ALA A 43 0.51 8.85 6.18
CA ALA A 43 1.08 8.12 5.06
C ALA A 43 -0.02 7.29 4.42
N THR A 44 -0.02 7.22 3.10
CA THR A 44 -0.97 6.39 2.36
C THR A 44 -0.20 5.31 1.63
N ILE A 45 -0.65 4.08 1.82
CA ILE A 45 -0.08 2.91 1.17
C ILE A 45 -1.02 2.52 0.02
N TYR A 46 -0.51 2.58 -1.20
CA TYR A 46 -1.30 2.28 -2.39
C TYR A 46 -1.07 0.85 -2.81
N ILE A 47 -2.16 0.11 -2.95
CA ILE A 47 -2.10 -1.32 -3.29
C ILE A 47 -2.83 -1.60 -4.59
N THR A 48 -2.42 -2.68 -5.25
CA THR A 48 -3.17 -3.29 -6.33
C THR A 48 -3.53 -4.71 -5.92
N VAL A 49 -4.65 -5.21 -6.42
CA VAL A 49 -5.19 -6.51 -6.02
C VAL A 49 -5.58 -7.32 -7.24
N LEU A 50 -5.20 -8.58 -7.24
CA LEU A 50 -5.60 -9.54 -8.27
C LEU A 50 -6.24 -10.76 -7.59
N PRO A 51 -7.35 -11.29 -8.08
CA PRO A 51 -8.16 -10.74 -9.17
C PRO A 51 -8.90 -9.46 -8.75
N ILE A 52 -9.29 -8.64 -9.72
CA ILE A 52 -9.89 -7.33 -9.48
C ILE A 52 -11.16 -7.41 -8.62
N ASP A 53 -11.95 -8.45 -8.78
CA ASP A 53 -13.17 -8.62 -7.99
C ASP A 53 -12.92 -8.82 -6.51
N LYS A 54 -11.67 -9.01 -6.10
CA LYS A 54 -11.28 -9.13 -4.69
C LYS A 54 -10.77 -7.83 -4.08
N GLU A 55 -10.77 -6.73 -4.83
CA GLU A 55 -10.26 -5.44 -4.35
C GLU A 55 -10.89 -5.01 -3.03
N LYS A 56 -12.21 -5.04 -2.98
CA LYS A 56 -12.94 -4.57 -1.80
C LYS A 56 -12.58 -5.40 -0.57
N THR A 57 -12.61 -6.71 -0.71
CA THR A 57 -12.30 -7.63 0.37
C THR A 57 -10.85 -7.47 0.85
N ALA A 58 -9.93 -7.36 -0.10
CA ALA A 58 -8.52 -7.19 0.22
C ALA A 58 -8.24 -5.85 0.88
N LEU A 59 -8.89 -4.78 0.41
CA LEU A 59 -8.73 -3.46 1.01
C LEU A 59 -9.25 -3.44 2.45
N GLU A 60 -10.42 -4.05 2.69
CA GLU A 60 -10.96 -4.15 4.04
C GLU A 60 -10.05 -4.95 4.96
N PHE A 61 -9.49 -6.04 4.45
CA PHE A 61 -8.52 -6.84 5.18
C PHE A 61 -7.29 -6.00 5.57
N ALA A 62 -6.72 -5.29 4.60
CA ALA A 62 -5.54 -4.47 4.86
C ALA A 62 -5.84 -3.37 5.87
N LYS A 63 -7.01 -2.75 5.79
CA LYS A 63 -7.40 -1.71 6.75
C LYS A 63 -7.57 -2.27 8.16
N ARG A 64 -8.10 -3.48 8.29
CA ARG A 64 -8.21 -4.13 9.60
C ARG A 64 -6.85 -4.44 10.21
N LYS A 65 -5.87 -4.71 9.36
CA LYS A 65 -4.50 -5.02 9.80
C LYS A 65 -3.64 -3.78 10.01
N ARG A 66 -4.21 -2.61 9.82
CA ARG A 66 -3.48 -1.33 9.88
C ARG A 66 -2.73 -1.12 11.19
N GLY A 67 -3.37 -1.47 12.32
CA GLY A 67 -2.72 -1.34 13.62
C GLY A 67 -1.51 -2.25 13.76
N GLU A 68 -1.64 -3.49 13.30
CA GLU A 68 -0.53 -4.44 13.32
C GLU A 68 0.59 -4.00 12.39
N LEU A 69 0.21 -3.49 11.21
CA LEU A 69 1.19 -2.97 10.25
C LEU A 69 1.96 -1.80 10.85
N ARG A 70 1.26 -0.89 11.52
CA ARG A 70 1.90 0.23 12.18
C ARG A 70 2.92 -0.23 13.21
N GLY A 71 2.57 -1.24 13.99
CA GLY A 71 3.48 -1.84 14.95
C GLY A 71 4.71 -2.46 14.29
N PHE A 72 4.50 -3.15 13.17
CA PHE A 72 5.60 -3.74 12.41
C PHE A 72 6.55 -2.67 11.87
N ILE A 73 6.00 -1.58 11.33
CA ILE A 73 6.79 -0.46 10.83
C ILE A 73 7.58 0.19 11.96
N LYS A 74 6.94 0.43 13.10
CA LYS A 74 7.57 1.03 14.25
C LYS A 74 8.77 0.20 14.73
N LYS A 75 8.63 -1.11 14.71
CA LYS A 75 9.67 -2.04 15.13
C LYS A 75 10.86 -2.03 14.17
N ASN A 76 10.62 -1.78 12.90
CA ASN A 76 11.62 -1.92 11.85
C ASN A 76 12.12 -0.60 11.25
N MET A 77 11.63 0.54 11.75
CA MET A 77 12.10 1.85 11.32
C MET A 77 12.65 2.63 12.50
N PRO A 78 13.84 3.20 12.37
CA PRO A 78 14.46 3.96 13.47
C PRO A 78 13.91 5.40 13.52
N VAL A 79 12.60 5.56 13.66
CA VAL A 79 11.96 6.87 13.79
C VAL A 79 11.12 6.91 15.05
N LYS A 80 11.04 8.06 15.68
CA LYS A 80 10.30 8.23 16.93
C LYS A 80 8.79 8.20 16.72
N ILE A 81 8.33 8.79 15.63
CA ILE A 81 6.91 8.93 15.35
C ILE A 81 6.59 8.26 14.03
N ILE A 82 5.64 7.34 14.06
CA ILE A 82 5.15 6.68 12.85
C ILE A 82 3.92 7.45 12.38
N PRO A 83 3.84 7.80 11.09
CA PRO A 83 2.65 8.46 10.56
C PRO A 83 1.40 7.63 10.75
N PHE A 84 0.24 8.28 10.78
CA PHE A 84 -1.02 7.56 10.70
C PHE A 84 -1.08 6.90 9.32
N LEU A 85 -1.34 5.60 9.28
CA LEU A 85 -1.36 4.86 8.03
C LEU A 85 -2.76 4.77 7.46
N ASP A 86 -2.86 5.00 6.15
CA ASP A 86 -4.07 4.77 5.40
C ASP A 86 -3.74 3.86 4.23
N ILE A 87 -4.73 3.16 3.71
CA ILE A 87 -4.53 2.21 2.62
C ILE A 87 -5.58 2.49 1.56
N ALA A 88 -5.13 2.55 0.32
CA ALA A 88 -6.01 2.86 -0.81
C ALA A 88 -5.61 2.03 -2.03
N ILE A 89 -6.54 1.86 -2.94
CA ILE A 89 -6.27 1.22 -4.22
C ILE A 89 -5.52 2.20 -5.11
N ASP A 90 -4.50 1.73 -5.81
CA ASP A 90 -3.75 2.54 -6.76
C ASP A 90 -4.58 2.74 -8.03
N LEU A 91 -5.29 3.85 -8.09
CA LEU A 91 -6.15 4.16 -9.23
C LEU A 91 -5.37 4.47 -10.50
N GLY A 92 -4.14 4.99 -10.35
CA GLY A 92 -3.28 5.26 -11.49
C GLY A 92 -2.95 3.99 -12.27
N GLU A 93 -2.52 2.95 -11.56
CA GLU A 93 -2.23 1.67 -12.18
C GLU A 93 -3.47 1.02 -12.76
N LYS A 94 -4.58 1.08 -12.03
CA LYS A 94 -5.84 0.52 -12.48
C LYS A 94 -6.32 1.19 -13.77
N ASN A 95 -6.23 2.52 -13.83
CA ASN A 95 -6.64 3.26 -15.03
C ASN A 95 -5.73 2.96 -16.22
N ARG A 96 -4.45 2.77 -15.99
CA ARG A 96 -3.50 2.43 -17.04
C ARG A 96 -3.84 1.07 -17.66
N GLN A 97 -4.14 0.08 -16.81
CA GLN A 97 -4.55 -1.24 -17.27
C GLN A 97 -5.82 -1.19 -18.10
N LYS A 98 -6.78 -0.38 -17.68
CA LYS A 98 -8.04 -0.21 -18.39
C LYS A 98 -7.83 0.42 -19.77
N ILE A 99 -6.95 1.41 -19.86
CA ILE A 99 -6.61 2.05 -21.13
C ILE A 99 -5.96 1.05 -22.06
N ASP A 100 -5.04 0.23 -21.56
CA ASP A 100 -4.38 -0.79 -22.37
C ASP A 100 -5.37 -1.79 -22.93
N GLU A 101 -6.36 -2.21 -22.13
CA GLU A 101 -7.39 -3.12 -22.59
C GLU A 101 -8.24 -2.51 -23.71
N LEU A 102 -8.61 -1.24 -23.55
CA LEU A 102 -9.39 -0.53 -24.55
C LEU A 102 -8.62 -0.42 -25.86
N LEU A 103 -7.33 -0.14 -25.79
CA LEU A 103 -6.47 -0.03 -26.96
C LEU A 103 -6.32 -1.38 -27.67
N ARG A 104 -6.24 -2.46 -26.92
CA ARG A 104 -6.12 -3.79 -27.52
C ARG A 104 -7.40 -4.24 -28.25
N ASN A 105 -8.52 -3.80 -27.74
CA ASN A 105 -9.83 -4.20 -28.28
C ASN A 105 -10.34 -3.30 -29.41
N SER A 106 -9.62 -2.25 -29.73
CA SER A 106 -10.00 -1.32 -30.79
C SER A 106 -9.34 -1.60 -32.16
#